data_4963b2280106ab23dd2235921c032c23
#
_entry.id   4963b2280106ab23dd2235921c032c23
#
_cell.length_a   1.000
_cell.length_b   1.000
_cell.length_c   1.000
_cell.angle_alpha   90.00
_cell.angle_beta   90.00
_cell.angle_gamma   90.00
#
_symmetry.space_group_name_H-M   'P 1'
#
loop_
_entity.id
_entity.type
_entity.pdbx_description
1 polymer ?
#
loop_
_entity_poly.entity_id
_entity_poly.type
_entity_poly.pdbx_seq_one_letter_code
_entity_poly.pdbx_strand_id
1 'polypeptide(L)'
;MVAAFHSHVAGQLCGATVAFGELSRPCTFPGCECGVVGAANSGAQIAGDLVADPNVGPVTWFTRHEPRWMPDDVDGRVLFRRSRERLLAIQRGEPDPGPDSQLGDIVALPHLQRLRDAGDLYSTSMFSSLNELSTDHLIWCTGFRPALRPFRHVLSGRDPLHKGFFFVGYGNWVGPGAATITGVAPFARQAAQAIKNA
;
A
#
# COMPACT_ATOMS: atom_id res chain seq x y z
N MET A 1 11.72 -7.50 3.20
CA MET A 1 11.13 -8.50 4.16
C MET A 1 9.63 -8.50 3.93
N VAL A 2 9.15 -9.46 3.16
CA VAL A 2 7.73 -9.58 2.77
C VAL A 2 7.01 -10.30 3.91
N ALA A 3 6.17 -9.58 4.64
CA ALA A 3 5.26 -10.21 5.60
C ALA A 3 4.06 -10.75 4.81
N ALA A 4 4.02 -12.03 4.56
CA ALA A 4 2.84 -12.70 4.05
C ALA A 4 1.71 -12.52 5.07
N PHE A 5 0.67 -11.80 4.67
CA PHE A 5 -0.56 -11.70 5.44
C PHE A 5 -1.43 -12.90 5.11
N HIS A 6 -1.51 -13.84 6.02
CA HIS A 6 -2.61 -14.79 6.05
C HIS A 6 -3.84 -14.04 6.58
N SER A 7 -4.69 -13.56 5.68
CA SER A 7 -6.06 -13.27 6.09
C SER A 7 -6.71 -14.61 6.48
N HIS A 8 -7.49 -14.64 7.55
CA HIS A 8 -8.25 -15.82 7.96
C HIS A 8 -9.44 -16.05 7.00
N VAL A 9 -9.15 -16.28 5.74
CA VAL A 9 -10.11 -16.73 4.75
C VAL A 9 -9.86 -18.21 4.55
N ALA A 10 -10.78 -19.04 5.01
CA ALA A 10 -10.70 -20.48 4.84
C ALA A 10 -11.10 -20.87 3.42
N GLY A 11 -10.30 -21.69 2.75
CA GLY A 11 -10.57 -22.22 1.42
C GLY A 11 -9.30 -22.61 0.69
N GLN A 12 -9.44 -23.41 -0.36
CA GLN A 12 -8.33 -23.88 -1.17
C GLN A 12 -8.57 -23.45 -2.62
N LEU A 13 -7.64 -22.69 -3.19
CA LEU A 13 -7.65 -22.31 -4.61
C LEU A 13 -7.01 -23.44 -5.45
N CYS A 14 -7.52 -23.61 -6.66
CA CYS A 14 -6.96 -24.54 -7.64
C CYS A 14 -5.65 -24.02 -8.29
N GLY A 15 -5.20 -22.82 -7.95
CA GLY A 15 -4.03 -22.15 -8.52
C GLY A 15 -3.07 -21.58 -7.49
N ALA A 16 -2.09 -20.82 -7.93
CA ALA A 16 -1.09 -20.20 -7.07
C ALA A 16 -1.60 -18.91 -6.43
N THR A 17 -1.38 -18.77 -5.12
CA THR A 17 -1.53 -17.48 -4.43
C THR A 17 -0.23 -16.73 -4.52
N VAL A 18 -0.22 -15.55 -5.15
CA VAL A 18 0.98 -14.76 -5.40
C VAL A 18 1.02 -13.53 -4.49
N ALA A 19 2.15 -13.31 -3.82
CA ALA A 19 2.39 -12.07 -3.10
C ALA A 19 2.94 -11.00 -4.06
N PHE A 20 2.64 -9.73 -3.79
CA PHE A 20 3.01 -8.58 -4.62
C PHE A 20 4.48 -8.56 -5.11
N GLY A 21 5.43 -9.09 -4.35
CA GLY A 21 6.86 -9.12 -4.71
C GLY A 21 7.27 -10.16 -5.75
N GLU A 22 6.36 -11.05 -6.18
CA GLU A 22 6.67 -12.16 -7.10
C GLU A 22 6.24 -11.87 -8.54
N LEU A 23 5.58 -10.74 -8.80
CA LEU A 23 5.06 -10.32 -10.12
C LEU A 23 6.13 -9.75 -11.07
N SER A 24 7.40 -10.06 -10.87
CA SER A 24 8.52 -9.47 -11.61
C SER A 24 8.72 -10.00 -13.04
N ARG A 25 7.82 -10.82 -13.58
CA ARG A 25 7.95 -11.41 -14.94
C ARG A 25 6.74 -11.08 -15.80
N PRO A 26 6.93 -10.58 -17.02
CA PRO A 26 5.84 -10.45 -17.99
C PRO A 26 5.26 -11.84 -18.32
N CYS A 27 3.94 -11.90 -18.53
CA CYS A 27 3.19 -13.10 -18.92
C CYS A 27 3.22 -14.27 -17.92
N THR A 28 3.00 -14.00 -16.64
CA THR A 28 2.87 -15.08 -15.66
C THR A 28 1.51 -15.81 -15.75
N PHE A 29 0.49 -15.24 -16.44
CA PHE A 29 -0.90 -15.69 -16.37
C PHE A 29 -1.63 -15.81 -17.74
N PRO A 30 -1.05 -16.43 -18.80
CA PRO A 30 -1.70 -16.49 -20.11
C PRO A 30 -3.03 -17.27 -20.04
N GLY A 31 -4.14 -16.57 -20.36
CA GLY A 31 -5.47 -17.16 -20.38
C GLY A 31 -6.09 -17.48 -19.03
N CYS A 32 -5.39 -17.24 -17.92
CA CYS A 32 -5.88 -17.56 -16.57
C CYS A 32 -6.78 -16.47 -16.01
N GLU A 33 -7.80 -16.86 -15.25
CA GLU A 33 -8.60 -15.93 -14.45
C GLU A 33 -7.82 -15.43 -13.24
N CYS A 34 -7.75 -14.09 -13.08
CA CYS A 34 -7.01 -13.45 -12.01
C CYS A 34 -7.92 -12.66 -11.06
N GLY A 35 -7.76 -12.91 -9.75
CA GLY A 35 -8.34 -12.09 -8.70
C GLY A 35 -7.30 -11.15 -8.10
N VAL A 36 -7.61 -9.86 -7.96
CA VAL A 36 -6.75 -8.87 -7.29
C VAL A 36 -7.47 -8.34 -6.07
N VAL A 37 -6.82 -8.36 -4.90
CA VAL A 37 -7.44 -7.97 -3.62
C VAL A 37 -6.77 -6.73 -3.07
N GLY A 38 -7.51 -5.63 -2.93
CA GLY A 38 -7.04 -4.40 -2.30
C GLY A 38 -7.52 -3.13 -2.97
N ALA A 39 -7.92 -2.14 -2.19
CA ALA A 39 -8.58 -0.90 -2.64
C ALA A 39 -7.64 0.32 -2.68
N ALA A 40 -6.32 0.11 -2.75
CA ALA A 40 -5.33 1.19 -2.82
C ALA A 40 -4.49 1.09 -4.10
N ASN A 41 -3.49 1.96 -4.25
CA ASN A 41 -2.65 2.09 -5.46
C ASN A 41 -2.22 0.74 -6.06
N SER A 42 -1.66 -0.17 -5.25
CA SER A 42 -1.14 -1.44 -5.75
C SER A 42 -2.24 -2.33 -6.35
N GLY A 43 -3.43 -2.39 -5.69
CA GLY A 43 -4.56 -3.16 -6.18
C GLY A 43 -5.08 -2.62 -7.51
N ALA A 44 -5.29 -1.29 -7.58
CA ALA A 44 -5.77 -0.64 -8.80
C ALA A 44 -4.78 -0.76 -9.97
N GLN A 45 -3.49 -0.56 -9.72
CA GLN A 45 -2.46 -0.63 -10.77
C GLN A 45 -2.33 -2.04 -11.33
N ILE A 46 -2.23 -3.05 -10.46
CA ILE A 46 -2.12 -4.45 -10.90
C ILE A 46 -3.39 -4.90 -11.61
N ALA A 47 -4.57 -4.59 -11.07
CA ALA A 47 -5.82 -4.92 -11.74
C ALA A 47 -5.91 -4.25 -13.12
N GLY A 48 -5.54 -2.96 -13.22
CA GLY A 48 -5.53 -2.24 -14.48
C GLY A 48 -4.52 -2.78 -15.49
N ASP A 49 -3.32 -3.13 -15.05
CA ASP A 49 -2.29 -3.71 -15.93
C ASP A 49 -2.74 -5.09 -16.46
N LEU A 50 -3.36 -5.93 -15.59
CA LEU A 50 -3.89 -7.23 -16.01
C LEU A 50 -5.08 -7.10 -16.95
N VAL A 51 -6.00 -6.17 -16.69
CA VAL A 51 -7.15 -5.89 -17.60
C VAL A 51 -6.67 -5.41 -18.97
N ALA A 52 -5.59 -4.64 -19.02
CA ALA A 52 -5.03 -4.14 -20.27
C ALA A 52 -4.22 -5.17 -21.05
N ASP A 53 -3.81 -6.28 -20.43
CA ASP A 53 -3.02 -7.33 -21.12
C ASP A 53 -3.95 -8.32 -21.83
N PRO A 54 -3.93 -8.37 -23.17
CA PRO A 54 -4.79 -9.27 -23.95
C PRO A 54 -4.46 -10.76 -23.79
N ASN A 55 -3.34 -11.10 -23.16
CA ASN A 55 -2.96 -12.48 -22.90
C ASN A 55 -3.49 -13.01 -21.56
N VAL A 56 -3.99 -12.14 -20.68
CA VAL A 56 -4.60 -12.50 -19.41
C VAL A 56 -6.08 -12.79 -19.62
N GLY A 57 -6.62 -13.78 -18.90
CA GLY A 57 -8.04 -14.10 -18.88
C GLY A 57 -8.85 -13.05 -18.08
N PRO A 58 -10.08 -13.37 -17.68
CA PRO A 58 -10.91 -12.47 -16.89
C PRO A 58 -10.22 -12.00 -15.62
N VAL A 59 -10.34 -10.71 -15.29
CA VAL A 59 -9.77 -10.11 -14.09
C VAL A 59 -10.88 -9.61 -13.18
N THR A 60 -10.88 -10.02 -11.92
CA THR A 60 -11.81 -9.53 -10.91
C THR A 60 -11.05 -8.77 -9.81
N TRP A 61 -11.40 -7.50 -9.64
CA TRP A 61 -10.79 -6.65 -8.61
C TRP A 61 -11.66 -6.59 -7.35
N PHE A 62 -11.25 -7.27 -6.29
CA PHE A 62 -11.98 -7.38 -5.02
C PHE A 62 -11.58 -6.28 -4.04
N THR A 63 -12.58 -5.56 -3.50
CA THR A 63 -12.36 -4.50 -2.52
C THR A 63 -13.37 -4.59 -1.38
N ARG A 64 -12.96 -4.18 -0.17
CA ARG A 64 -13.87 -4.09 0.99
C ARG A 64 -14.77 -2.87 0.95
N HIS A 65 -14.30 -1.82 0.31
CA HIS A 65 -14.96 -0.53 0.17
C HIS A 65 -14.79 -0.07 -1.25
N GLU A 66 -15.67 0.79 -1.70
CA GLU A 66 -15.52 1.43 -3.00
C GLU A 66 -14.14 2.10 -3.12
N PRO A 67 -13.44 1.94 -4.24
CA PRO A 67 -12.14 2.53 -4.47
C PRO A 67 -12.20 4.06 -4.41
N ARG A 68 -11.33 4.66 -3.59
CA ARG A 68 -11.26 6.11 -3.43
C ARG A 68 -10.17 6.67 -4.33
N TRP A 69 -10.58 7.11 -5.51
CA TRP A 69 -9.68 7.77 -6.44
C TRP A 69 -9.30 9.16 -5.95
N MET A 70 -8.03 9.51 -6.07
CA MET A 70 -7.57 10.90 -5.91
C MET A 70 -8.05 11.72 -7.11
N PRO A 71 -8.13 13.07 -6.97
CA PRO A 71 -8.36 13.95 -8.11
C PRO A 71 -7.39 13.65 -9.26
N ASP A 72 -7.86 13.74 -10.50
CA ASP A 72 -7.12 13.31 -11.68
C ASP A 72 -5.84 14.15 -11.97
N ASP A 73 -5.74 15.33 -11.38
CA ASP A 73 -4.56 16.22 -11.41
C ASP A 73 -3.51 15.89 -10.32
N VAL A 74 -3.81 14.93 -9.44
CA VAL A 74 -2.90 14.50 -8.37
C VAL A 74 -2.06 13.33 -8.86
N ASP A 75 -0.79 13.59 -9.16
CA ASP A 75 0.20 12.59 -9.49
C ASP A 75 1.21 12.34 -8.34
N GLY A 76 2.16 11.43 -8.56
CA GLY A 76 3.21 11.14 -7.58
C GLY A 76 4.09 12.35 -7.25
N ARG A 77 4.25 13.33 -8.15
CA ARG A 77 5.02 14.55 -7.92
C ARG A 77 4.27 15.49 -6.98
N VAL A 78 2.97 15.61 -7.16
CA VAL A 78 2.09 16.38 -6.27
C VAL A 78 2.15 15.79 -4.87
N LEU A 79 2.00 14.47 -4.72
CA LEU A 79 2.07 13.78 -3.42
C LEU A 79 3.42 13.96 -2.75
N PHE A 80 4.52 13.83 -3.50
CA PHE A 80 5.86 14.05 -2.96
C PHE A 80 6.05 15.47 -2.43
N ARG A 81 5.60 16.48 -3.17
CA ARG A 81 5.66 17.89 -2.77
C ARG A 81 4.84 18.12 -1.50
N ARG A 82 3.59 17.63 -1.45
CA ARG A 82 2.71 17.73 -0.28
C ARG A 82 3.31 17.06 0.97
N SER A 83 3.84 15.84 0.83
CA SER A 83 4.52 15.15 1.94
C SER A 83 5.70 15.95 2.48
N ARG A 84 6.48 16.61 1.60
CA ARG A 84 7.59 17.46 1.98
C ARG A 84 7.12 18.75 2.68
N GLU A 85 6.11 19.41 2.14
CA GLU A 85 5.52 20.61 2.73
C GLU A 85 4.95 20.32 4.12
N ARG A 86 4.23 19.19 4.26
CA ARG A 86 3.72 18.71 5.53
C ARG A 86 4.83 18.50 6.56
N LEU A 87 5.92 17.82 6.18
CA LEU A 87 7.06 17.60 7.07
C LEU A 87 7.67 18.93 7.52
N LEU A 88 7.86 19.88 6.61
CA LEU A 88 8.40 21.20 6.91
C LEU A 88 7.48 22.00 7.84
N ALA A 89 6.16 21.97 7.62
CA ALA A 89 5.18 22.61 8.48
C ALA A 89 5.28 22.07 9.93
N ILE A 90 5.28 20.76 10.09
CA ILE A 90 5.44 20.10 11.40
C ILE A 90 6.75 20.51 12.07
N GLN A 91 7.87 20.54 11.34
CA GLN A 91 9.17 20.94 11.88
C GLN A 91 9.23 22.42 12.33
N ARG A 92 8.43 23.29 11.72
CA ARG A 92 8.31 24.72 12.08
C ARG A 92 7.30 24.97 13.19
N GLY A 93 6.60 23.93 13.67
CA GLY A 93 5.49 24.08 14.62
C GLY A 93 4.24 24.70 14.03
N GLU A 94 4.11 24.70 12.71
CA GLU A 94 2.93 25.15 11.97
C GLU A 94 1.83 24.06 12.03
N PRO A 95 0.54 24.40 11.81
CA PRO A 95 -0.53 23.42 11.75
C PRO A 95 -0.27 22.35 10.70
N ASP A 96 -0.48 21.06 11.06
CA ASP A 96 -0.35 19.94 10.13
C ASP A 96 -1.42 20.06 9.03
N PRO A 97 -1.05 20.19 7.74
CA PRO A 97 -2.03 20.27 6.63
C PRO A 97 -2.78 18.96 6.38
N GLY A 98 -2.45 17.91 7.12
CA GLY A 98 -3.12 16.61 7.05
C GLY A 98 -2.46 15.62 6.06
N PRO A 99 -2.81 14.34 6.19
CA PRO A 99 -2.26 13.28 5.37
C PRO A 99 -2.85 13.25 3.95
N ASP A 100 -2.07 12.76 2.98
CA ASP A 100 -2.52 12.61 1.58
C ASP A 100 -3.70 11.64 1.42
N SER A 101 -3.92 10.73 2.38
CA SER A 101 -5.09 9.84 2.41
C SER A 101 -6.44 10.56 2.49
N GLN A 102 -6.46 11.85 2.80
CA GLN A 102 -7.67 12.68 2.70
C GLN A 102 -8.11 12.89 1.24
N LEU A 103 -7.18 12.86 0.29
CA LEU A 103 -7.46 13.03 -1.14
C LEU A 103 -8.01 11.75 -1.79
N GLY A 104 -7.72 10.59 -1.23
CA GLY A 104 -8.05 9.28 -1.75
C GLY A 104 -6.96 8.27 -1.45
N ASP A 105 -7.11 7.05 -1.99
CA ASP A 105 -6.18 5.95 -1.77
C ASP A 105 -5.49 5.51 -3.08
N ILE A 106 -5.99 5.99 -4.25
CA ILE A 106 -5.52 5.60 -5.58
C ILE A 106 -5.17 6.84 -6.40
N VAL A 107 -3.92 6.90 -6.84
CA VAL A 107 -3.47 7.88 -7.83
C VAL A 107 -4.01 7.45 -9.19
N ALA A 108 -4.78 8.31 -9.83
CA ALA A 108 -5.38 8.04 -11.13
C ALA A 108 -4.34 8.23 -12.27
N LEU A 109 -3.50 7.21 -12.49
CA LEU A 109 -2.56 7.22 -13.61
C LEU A 109 -3.32 7.25 -14.95
N PRO A 110 -2.79 7.87 -16.02
CA PRO A 110 -3.53 8.08 -17.28
C PRO A 110 -4.10 6.81 -17.91
N HIS A 111 -3.43 5.67 -17.78
CA HIS A 111 -3.96 4.38 -18.29
C HIS A 111 -5.09 3.85 -17.41
N LEU A 112 -5.01 4.02 -16.06
CA LEU A 112 -6.08 3.63 -15.14
C LEU A 112 -7.31 4.51 -15.30
N GLN A 113 -7.13 5.83 -15.51
CA GLN A 113 -8.23 6.75 -15.81
C GLN A 113 -9.02 6.26 -17.03
N ARG A 114 -8.33 5.93 -18.13
CA ARG A 114 -8.98 5.42 -19.35
C ARG A 114 -9.79 4.15 -19.07
N LEU A 115 -9.23 3.17 -18.36
CA LEU A 115 -9.92 1.92 -18.02
C LEU A 115 -11.12 2.15 -17.09
N ARG A 116 -10.96 2.99 -16.09
CA ARG A 116 -12.04 3.40 -15.18
C ARG A 116 -13.19 4.07 -15.94
N ASP A 117 -12.86 5.07 -16.76
CA ASP A 117 -13.84 5.89 -17.46
C ASP A 117 -14.53 5.11 -18.60
N ALA A 118 -13.86 4.10 -19.16
CA ALA A 118 -14.44 3.14 -20.11
C ALA A 118 -15.34 2.08 -19.41
N GLY A 119 -15.25 1.94 -18.07
CA GLY A 119 -15.96 0.91 -17.32
C GLY A 119 -15.28 -0.46 -17.37
N ASP A 120 -14.04 -0.54 -17.86
CA ASP A 120 -13.27 -1.79 -17.95
C ASP A 120 -12.61 -2.14 -16.61
N LEU A 121 -12.28 -1.12 -15.78
CA LEU A 121 -11.71 -1.29 -14.45
C LEU A 121 -12.74 -0.90 -13.40
N TYR A 122 -13.37 -1.90 -12.80
CA TYR A 122 -14.34 -1.73 -11.71
C TYR A 122 -14.06 -2.70 -10.57
N SER A 123 -14.49 -2.35 -9.37
CA SER A 123 -14.33 -3.19 -8.19
C SER A 123 -15.55 -4.05 -7.92
N THR A 124 -15.30 -5.23 -7.39
CA THR A 124 -16.30 -6.17 -6.90
C THR A 124 -16.20 -6.30 -5.38
N SER A 125 -17.31 -6.52 -4.71
CA SER A 125 -17.33 -6.73 -3.25
C SER A 125 -16.43 -7.88 -2.84
N MET A 126 -15.79 -7.73 -1.66
CA MET A 126 -14.92 -8.75 -1.11
C MET A 126 -15.65 -10.05 -0.87
N PHE A 127 -15.06 -11.17 -1.23
CA PHE A 127 -15.55 -12.52 -0.93
C PHE A 127 -15.42 -12.86 0.57
N SER A 128 -16.23 -13.79 1.05
CA SER A 128 -16.18 -14.29 2.44
C SER A 128 -15.34 -15.56 2.57
N SER A 129 -15.26 -16.36 1.50
CA SER A 129 -14.48 -17.60 1.44
C SER A 129 -13.75 -17.73 0.11
N LEU A 130 -12.58 -18.36 0.12
CA LEU A 130 -11.86 -18.70 -1.12
C LEU A 130 -12.65 -19.69 -2.00
N ASN A 131 -13.57 -20.45 -1.43
CA ASN A 131 -14.42 -21.38 -2.17
C ASN A 131 -15.48 -20.68 -3.05
N GLU A 132 -15.69 -19.38 -2.87
CA GLU A 132 -16.58 -18.56 -3.72
C GLU A 132 -15.88 -18.10 -5.01
N LEU A 133 -14.58 -18.32 -5.13
CA LEU A 133 -13.78 -17.83 -6.24
C LEU A 133 -13.60 -18.89 -7.31
N SER A 134 -13.79 -18.49 -8.56
CA SER A 134 -13.42 -19.27 -9.75
C SER A 134 -12.04 -18.92 -10.30
N THR A 135 -11.33 -17.97 -9.68
CA THR A 135 -10.04 -17.47 -10.17
C THR A 135 -8.92 -18.51 -10.01
N ASP A 136 -8.08 -18.63 -11.06
CA ASP A 136 -6.88 -19.48 -11.03
C ASP A 136 -5.79 -18.91 -10.13
N HIS A 137 -5.68 -17.57 -10.11
CA HIS A 137 -4.66 -16.84 -9.34
C HIS A 137 -5.29 -15.74 -8.51
N LEU A 138 -4.81 -15.58 -7.27
CA LEU A 138 -5.22 -14.53 -6.37
C LEU A 138 -4.03 -13.69 -5.91
N ILE A 139 -4.06 -12.39 -6.21
CA ILE A 139 -2.99 -11.44 -5.91
C ILE A 139 -3.39 -10.55 -4.73
N TRP A 140 -2.65 -10.63 -3.64
CA TRP A 140 -2.94 -9.88 -2.43
C TRP A 140 -2.21 -8.53 -2.42
N CYS A 141 -2.98 -7.45 -2.51
CA CYS A 141 -2.54 -6.05 -2.44
C CYS A 141 -3.06 -5.36 -1.16
N THR A 142 -3.02 -6.06 -0.03
CA THR A 142 -3.66 -5.63 1.22
C THR A 142 -2.79 -4.76 2.12
N GLY A 143 -1.66 -4.26 1.59
CA GLY A 143 -0.73 -3.39 2.28
C GLY A 143 0.22 -4.12 3.25
N PHE A 144 0.91 -3.33 4.06
CA PHE A 144 1.93 -3.82 4.98
C PHE A 144 1.69 -3.30 6.39
N ARG A 145 2.07 -4.08 7.37
CA ARG A 145 2.17 -3.64 8.76
C ARG A 145 3.63 -3.63 9.20
N PRO A 146 4.05 -2.67 10.02
CA PRO A 146 5.39 -2.68 10.59
C PRO A 146 5.69 -3.99 11.32
N ALA A 147 6.88 -4.56 11.09
CA ALA A 147 7.31 -5.81 11.73
C ALA A 147 7.77 -5.58 13.18
N LEU A 148 6.85 -5.17 14.05
CA LEU A 148 7.11 -4.78 15.44
C LEU A 148 7.10 -5.95 16.42
N ARG A 149 6.80 -7.17 15.96
CA ARG A 149 6.72 -8.36 16.82
C ARG A 149 7.95 -8.60 17.71
N PRO A 150 9.20 -8.43 17.22
CA PRO A 150 10.39 -8.57 18.07
C PRO A 150 10.49 -7.56 19.20
N PHE A 151 9.81 -6.42 19.07
CA PHE A 151 9.88 -5.28 20.00
C PHE A 151 8.64 -5.16 20.89
N ARG A 152 7.74 -6.14 20.89
CA ARG A 152 6.48 -6.10 21.67
C ARG A 152 6.68 -5.76 23.14
N HIS A 153 7.69 -6.36 23.78
CA HIS A 153 8.00 -6.14 25.20
C HIS A 153 8.51 -4.72 25.48
N VAL A 154 9.10 -4.05 24.49
CA VAL A 154 9.57 -2.67 24.58
C VAL A 154 8.42 -1.69 24.31
N LEU A 155 7.53 -2.06 23.41
CA LEU A 155 6.40 -1.23 22.97
C LEU A 155 5.16 -1.31 23.89
N SER A 156 5.21 -2.09 24.96
CA SER A 156 4.12 -2.22 25.94
C SER A 156 3.82 -0.95 26.74
N GLY A 157 4.57 0.13 26.53
CA GLY A 157 4.30 1.49 26.99
C GLY A 157 4.12 2.46 25.82
N ARG A 158 3.45 3.59 26.06
CA ARG A 158 3.06 4.54 24.99
C ARG A 158 4.21 5.26 24.30
N ASP A 159 5.42 5.23 24.83
CA ASP A 159 6.57 5.92 24.26
C ASP A 159 7.83 5.03 24.27
N PRO A 160 8.20 4.47 23.11
CA PRO A 160 9.43 3.69 22.99
C PRO A 160 10.71 4.52 23.18
N LEU A 161 10.66 5.85 22.99
CA LEU A 161 11.82 6.73 23.20
C LEU A 161 12.28 6.75 24.65
N HIS A 162 11.37 6.63 25.61
CA HIS A 162 11.72 6.51 27.04
C HIS A 162 12.52 5.27 27.40
N LYS A 163 12.62 4.31 26.48
CA LYS A 163 13.35 3.04 26.67
C LYS A 163 14.65 2.97 25.86
N GLY A 164 15.09 4.08 25.26
CA GLY A 164 16.29 4.12 24.44
C GLY A 164 16.15 3.47 23.06
N PHE A 165 14.93 3.28 22.58
CA PHE A 165 14.66 2.75 21.23
C PHE A 165 14.28 3.86 20.27
N PHE A 166 14.92 3.87 19.11
CA PHE A 166 14.69 4.86 18.07
C PHE A 166 14.31 4.14 16.79
N PHE A 167 13.11 4.42 16.28
CA PHE A 167 12.63 3.83 15.04
C PHE A 167 12.87 4.79 13.88
N VAL A 168 13.49 4.29 12.81
CA VAL A 168 13.76 5.02 11.58
C VAL A 168 13.18 4.24 10.41
N GLY A 169 12.47 4.91 9.50
CA GLY A 169 11.91 4.27 8.32
C GLY A 169 10.58 3.53 8.50
N TYR A 170 9.91 3.69 9.62
CA TYR A 170 8.62 3.02 9.94
C TYR A 170 7.38 3.79 9.47
N GLY A 171 7.49 4.55 8.38
CA GLY A 171 6.38 5.26 7.75
C GLY A 171 5.72 6.31 8.66
N ASN A 172 4.42 6.49 8.52
CA ASN A 172 3.66 7.51 9.24
C ASN A 172 3.70 7.36 10.77
N TRP A 173 4.12 6.21 11.28
CA TRP A 173 4.30 6.01 12.72
C TRP A 173 5.49 6.81 13.29
N VAL A 174 6.49 7.07 12.45
CA VAL A 174 7.64 7.93 12.77
C VAL A 174 7.36 9.37 12.32
N GLY A 175 6.76 9.53 11.15
CA GLY A 175 6.39 10.83 10.60
C GLY A 175 6.22 10.83 9.09
N PRO A 176 5.71 11.94 8.50
CA PRO A 176 5.48 12.05 7.07
C PRO A 176 6.75 11.79 6.26
N GLY A 177 6.68 10.89 5.31
CA GLY A 177 7.80 10.56 4.44
C GLY A 177 8.93 9.74 5.07
N ALA A 178 8.84 9.35 6.35
CA ALA A 178 9.91 8.65 7.07
C ALA A 178 10.34 7.32 6.42
N ALA A 179 9.45 6.67 5.67
CA ALA A 179 9.76 5.43 4.94
C ALA A 179 10.26 5.66 3.51
N THR A 180 10.56 6.89 3.12
CA THR A 180 11.09 7.21 1.78
C THR A 180 12.58 7.53 1.84
N ILE A 181 13.30 7.27 0.73
CA ILE A 181 14.74 7.57 0.60
C ILE A 181 15.02 9.05 0.89
N THR A 182 14.18 9.94 0.40
CA THR A 182 14.37 11.40 0.55
C THR A 182 13.86 11.94 1.88
N GLY A 183 12.89 11.28 2.50
CA GLY A 183 12.23 11.74 3.74
C GLY A 183 12.86 11.19 5.03
N VAL A 184 13.64 10.11 4.97
CA VAL A 184 14.19 9.45 6.16
C VAL A 184 15.27 10.25 6.90
N ALA A 185 16.03 11.09 6.17
CA ALA A 185 17.21 11.77 6.70
C ALA A 185 16.96 12.68 7.92
N PRO A 186 15.89 13.48 8.01
CA PRO A 186 15.59 14.26 9.22
C PRO A 186 15.37 13.38 10.45
N PHE A 187 14.65 12.28 10.32
CA PHE A 187 14.36 11.35 11.41
C PHE A 187 15.60 10.60 11.86
N ALA A 188 16.47 10.20 10.93
CA ALA A 188 17.76 9.59 11.25
C ALA A 188 18.67 10.55 12.04
N ARG A 189 18.74 11.83 11.64
CA ARG A 189 19.48 12.86 12.37
C ARG A 189 18.92 13.09 13.77
N GLN A 190 17.60 13.15 13.92
CA GLN A 190 16.94 13.31 15.21
C GLN A 190 17.25 12.13 16.15
N ALA A 191 17.16 10.89 15.62
CA ALA A 191 17.53 9.69 16.37
C ALA A 191 19.01 9.71 16.81
N ALA A 192 19.93 10.04 15.90
CA ALA A 192 21.36 10.14 16.22
C ALA A 192 21.66 11.21 17.25
N GLN A 193 20.98 12.37 17.21
CA GLN A 193 21.14 13.43 18.19
C GLN A 193 20.61 13.01 19.57
N ALA A 194 19.46 12.33 19.62
CA ALA A 194 18.90 11.84 20.86
C ALA A 194 19.79 10.78 21.53
N ILE A 195 20.42 9.89 20.74
CA ILE A 195 21.40 8.91 21.24
C ILE A 195 22.64 9.60 21.84
N LYS A 196 23.11 10.70 21.23
CA LYS A 196 24.26 11.43 21.77
C LYS A 196 23.97 12.14 23.10
N ASN A 197 22.70 12.48 23.34
CA ASN A 197 22.28 13.23 24.52
C ASN A 197 21.76 12.31 25.65
N ALA A 198 21.69 11.00 25.42
CA ALA A 198 21.30 10.00 26.41
C ALA A 198 22.49 9.45 27.18
#